data_69e597f29a4529645edd9bf8f9da95e0
#
_entry.id   69e597f29a4529645edd9bf8f9da95e0
#
_cell.length_a   1.000
_cell.length_b   1.000
_cell.length_c   1.000
_cell.angle_alpha   90.00
_cell.angle_beta   90.00
_cell.angle_gamma   90.00
#
_symmetry.space_group_name_H-M   'P 1'
#
loop_
_entity.id
_entity.type
_entity.pdbx_description
1 polymer ?
#
loop_
_entity_poly.entity_id
_entity_poly.type
_entity_poly.pdbx_seq_one_letter_code
_entity_poly.pdbx_strand_id
1 'polypeptide(L)'
;MMKRILLAEDDNDMRRFLVKALEKAGYHVTPFDNGASAYDRLREEPFSLLLTDIVMPEMDGIELARRASEIDPDLKIMFITG
;
A
#
# COMPACT_ATOMS: atom_id res chain seq x y z
N MET A 1 -3.96 -18.40 7.07
CA MET A 1 -4.44 -17.43 6.10
C MET A 1 -3.37 -16.39 5.80
N MET A 2 -3.16 -16.11 4.53
CA MET A 2 -2.19 -15.07 4.14
C MET A 2 -2.76 -13.70 4.43
N LYS A 3 -1.95 -12.84 5.06
CA LYS A 3 -2.32 -11.45 5.25
C LYS A 3 -2.15 -10.68 3.93
N ARG A 4 -3.03 -9.74 3.70
CA ARG A 4 -3.07 -8.97 2.46
C ARG A 4 -2.49 -7.59 2.68
N ILE A 5 -1.52 -7.25 1.85
CA ILE A 5 -0.83 -5.96 1.90
C ILE A 5 -1.15 -5.18 0.64
N LEU A 6 -1.61 -3.95 0.83
CA LEU A 6 -1.78 -3.00 -0.26
C LEU A 6 -0.49 -2.16 -0.31
N LEU A 7 0.19 -2.19 -1.45
CA LEU A 7 1.47 -1.50 -1.62
C LEU A 7 1.31 -0.35 -2.60
N ALA A 8 1.73 0.84 -2.20
CA ALA A 8 1.76 2.00 -3.08
C ALA A 8 3.19 2.53 -3.16
N GLU A 9 3.83 2.35 -4.31
CA GLU A 9 5.22 2.74 -4.54
C GLU A 9 5.40 3.09 -6.00
N ASP A 10 5.82 4.32 -6.30
CA ASP A 10 5.94 4.78 -7.68
C ASP A 10 7.25 4.37 -8.37
N ASP A 11 8.30 4.04 -7.62
CA ASP A 11 9.54 3.53 -8.18
C ASP A 11 9.35 2.06 -8.60
N ASN A 12 9.56 1.77 -9.89
CA ASN A 12 9.33 0.44 -10.44
C ASN A 12 10.23 -0.62 -9.82
N ASP A 13 11.50 -0.31 -9.61
CA ASP A 13 12.46 -1.27 -9.07
C ASP A 13 12.18 -1.55 -7.60
N MET A 14 11.92 -0.50 -6.82
CA MET A 14 11.59 -0.65 -5.41
C MET A 14 10.28 -1.42 -5.24
N ARG A 15 9.28 -1.12 -6.06
CA ARG A 15 7.99 -1.82 -5.99
C ARG A 15 8.18 -3.31 -6.26
N ARG A 16 8.93 -3.68 -7.31
CA ARG A 16 9.20 -5.09 -7.62
C ARG A 16 9.98 -5.78 -6.51
N PHE A 17 10.96 -5.08 -5.94
CA PHE A 17 11.74 -5.63 -4.83
C PHE A 17 10.85 -5.93 -3.63
N LEU A 18 9.99 -4.97 -3.26
CA LEU A 18 9.11 -5.14 -2.11
C LEU A 18 8.09 -6.24 -2.33
N VAL A 19 7.50 -6.34 -3.52
CA VAL A 19 6.56 -7.42 -3.84
C VAL A 19 7.22 -8.78 -3.63
N LYS A 20 8.41 -8.97 -4.19
CA LYS A 20 9.13 -10.25 -4.07
C LYS A 20 9.47 -10.57 -2.63
N ALA A 21 9.98 -9.59 -1.90
CA ALA A 21 10.38 -9.79 -0.51
C ALA A 21 9.19 -10.15 0.37
N LEU A 22 8.09 -9.43 0.21
CA LEU A 22 6.90 -9.65 1.03
C LEU A 22 6.20 -10.97 0.66
N GLU A 23 6.14 -11.31 -0.62
CA GLU A 23 5.56 -12.59 -1.04
C GLU A 23 6.40 -13.75 -0.54
N LYS A 24 7.72 -13.61 -0.56
CA LYS A 24 8.61 -14.63 -0.01
C LYS A 24 8.39 -14.83 1.48
N ALA A 25 8.01 -13.77 2.18
CA ALA A 25 7.69 -13.82 3.61
C ALA A 25 6.29 -14.36 3.90
N GLY A 26 5.50 -14.68 2.87
CA GLY A 26 4.20 -15.31 3.03
C GLY A 26 3.00 -14.38 2.95
N TYR A 27 3.20 -13.14 2.52
CA TYR A 27 2.10 -12.18 2.37
C TYR A 27 1.54 -12.18 0.96
N HIS A 28 0.27 -11.79 0.84
CA HIS A 28 -0.34 -11.53 -0.46
C HIS A 28 -0.25 -10.03 -0.71
N VAL A 29 0.42 -9.62 -1.78
CA VAL A 29 0.68 -8.21 -2.06
C VAL A 29 -0.09 -7.75 -3.29
N THR A 30 -0.79 -6.63 -3.17
CA THR A 30 -1.45 -5.97 -4.29
C THR A 30 -0.74 -4.64 -4.53
N PRO A 31 0.10 -4.54 -5.57
CA PRO A 31 0.92 -3.36 -5.79
C PRO A 31 0.28 -2.35 -6.73
N PHE A 32 0.54 -1.08 -6.44
CA PHE A 32 0.17 0.04 -7.30
C PHE A 32 1.31 1.02 -7.37
N ASP A 33 1.35 1.81 -8.44
CA ASP A 33 2.39 2.81 -8.64
C ASP A 33 1.94 4.22 -8.26
N ASN A 34 0.73 4.35 -7.73
CA ASN A 34 0.16 5.65 -7.34
C ASN A 34 -0.89 5.49 -6.24
N GLY A 35 -1.14 6.58 -5.52
CA GLY A 35 -2.06 6.56 -4.40
C GLY A 35 -3.52 6.47 -4.79
N ALA A 36 -3.90 7.06 -5.92
CA ALA A 36 -5.30 7.06 -6.35
C ALA A 36 -5.80 5.66 -6.67
N SER A 37 -5.01 4.88 -7.41
CA SER A 37 -5.37 3.50 -7.73
C SER A 37 -5.37 2.61 -6.50
N ALA A 38 -4.42 2.83 -5.59
CA ALA A 38 -4.38 2.10 -4.32
C ALA A 38 -5.64 2.40 -3.49
N TYR A 39 -6.03 3.66 -3.43
CA TYR A 39 -7.23 4.07 -2.71
C TYR A 39 -8.50 3.41 -3.30
N ASP A 40 -8.61 3.41 -4.62
CA ASP A 40 -9.76 2.78 -5.28
C ASP A 40 -9.86 1.30 -4.93
N ARG A 41 -8.74 0.59 -4.90
CA ARG A 41 -8.73 -0.82 -4.54
C ARG A 41 -9.11 -1.03 -3.07
N LEU A 42 -8.64 -0.16 -2.20
CA LEU A 42 -8.97 -0.25 -0.77
C LEU A 42 -10.47 -0.10 -0.52
N ARG A 43 -11.16 0.67 -1.36
CA ARG A 43 -12.62 0.82 -1.26
C ARG A 43 -13.36 -0.43 -1.69
N GLU A 44 -12.73 -1.31 -2.46
CA GLU A 44 -13.36 -2.51 -3.00
C GLU A 44 -13.17 -3.73 -2.12
N GLU A 45 -12.05 -3.83 -1.42
CA GLU A 45 -11.74 -5.03 -0.63
C GLU A 45 -10.86 -4.69 0.57
N PRO A 46 -10.91 -5.53 1.63
CA PRO A 46 -10.15 -5.26 2.85
C PRO A 46 -8.69 -5.68 2.71
N PHE A 47 -7.83 -4.97 3.46
CA PHE A 47 -6.40 -5.29 3.58
C PHE A 47 -5.99 -5.28 5.05
N SER A 48 -4.91 -5.98 5.38
CA SER A 48 -4.36 -6.00 6.73
C SER A 48 -3.39 -4.85 6.96
N LEU A 49 -2.72 -4.41 5.90
CA LEU A 49 -1.68 -3.39 5.98
C LEU A 49 -1.66 -2.56 4.69
N LEU A 50 -1.54 -1.26 4.86
CA LEU A 50 -1.18 -0.35 3.78
C LEU A 50 0.30 0.00 3.96
N LEU A 51 1.11 -0.34 2.98
CA LEU A 51 2.52 0.03 2.92
C LEU A 51 2.68 1.02 1.77
N THR A 52 3.02 2.26 2.07
CA THR A 52 3.02 3.31 1.06
C THR A 52 4.25 4.19 1.15
N ASP A 53 4.75 4.60 -0.02
CA ASP A 53 5.71 5.68 -0.11
C ASP A 53 5.01 6.98 0.30
N ILE A 54 5.78 7.95 0.76
CA ILE A 54 5.24 9.26 1.15
C ILE A 54 5.04 10.14 -0.07
N VAL A 55 6.07 10.25 -0.90
CA VAL A 55 6.05 11.14 -2.08
C VAL A 55 5.66 10.36 -3.32
N MET A 56 4.47 10.63 -3.84
CA MET A 56 3.96 10.01 -5.06
C MET A 56 3.17 11.05 -5.86
N PRO A 57 3.07 10.90 -7.18
CA PRO A 57 2.27 11.81 -7.98
C PRO A 57 0.78 11.70 -7.62
N GLU A 58 0.07 12.80 -7.79
CA GLU A 58 -1.38 12.95 -7.57
C GLU A 58 -1.76 12.89 -6.10
N MET A 59 -1.85 11.70 -5.53
CA MET A 59 -2.17 11.53 -4.10
C MET A 59 -0.94 11.00 -3.39
N ASP A 60 -0.34 11.78 -2.48
CA ASP A 60 0.82 11.35 -1.71
C ASP A 60 0.42 10.34 -0.64
N GLY A 61 1.44 9.72 -0.01
CA GLY A 61 1.20 8.66 0.98
C GLY A 61 0.52 9.15 2.24
N ILE A 62 0.71 10.40 2.63
CA ILE A 62 0.05 10.97 3.82
C ILE A 62 -1.45 11.11 3.57
N GLU A 63 -1.83 11.63 2.40
CA GLU A 63 -3.24 11.75 2.04
C GLU A 63 -3.89 10.37 1.88
N LEU A 64 -3.18 9.44 1.23
CA LEU A 64 -3.66 8.08 1.09
C LEU A 64 -3.91 7.43 2.47
N ALA A 65 -2.96 7.59 3.40
CA ALA A 65 -3.11 7.05 4.75
C ALA A 65 -4.31 7.65 5.48
N ARG A 66 -4.50 8.97 5.34
CA ARG A 66 -5.63 9.66 5.96
C ARG A 66 -6.96 9.11 5.44
N ARG A 67 -7.08 8.98 4.12
CA ARG A 67 -8.31 8.46 3.50
C ARG A 67 -8.53 6.99 3.83
N ALA A 68 -7.45 6.21 3.88
CA ALA A 68 -7.53 4.80 4.24
C ALA A 68 -8.06 4.62 5.66
N SER A 69 -7.62 5.46 6.60
CA SER A 69 -8.07 5.41 7.98
C SER A 69 -9.55 5.75 8.13
N GLU A 70 -10.10 6.56 7.22
CA GLU A 70 -11.53 6.85 7.21
C GLU A 70 -12.34 5.65 6.75
N ILE A 71 -11.79 4.84 5.81
CA ILE A 71 -12.47 3.64 5.34
C ILE A 71 -12.39 2.53 6.39
N ASP A 72 -11.21 2.32 6.96
CA ASP A 72 -10.97 1.26 7.93
C ASP A 72 -10.06 1.78 9.04
N PRO A 73 -10.64 2.18 10.18
CA PRO A 73 -9.84 2.69 11.31
C PRO A 73 -8.85 1.68 11.89
N ASP A 74 -9.08 0.38 11.66
CA ASP A 74 -8.21 -0.67 12.20
C ASP A 74 -7.07 -1.04 11.25
N LEU A 75 -7.06 -0.49 10.04
CA LEU A 75 -6.01 -0.77 9.07
C LEU A 75 -4.66 -0.27 9.59
N LYS A 76 -3.67 -1.16 9.57
CA LYS A 76 -2.31 -0.77 9.91
C LYS A 76 -1.69 -0.06 8.72
N ILE A 77 -0.94 0.99 9.02
CA ILE A 77 -0.31 1.82 7.98
C ILE A 77 1.17 1.94 8.29
N MET A 78 1.99 1.68 7.30
CA MET A 78 3.44 1.86 7.39
C MET A 78 3.92 2.67 6.19
N PHE A 79 4.84 3.58 6.44
CA PHE A 79 5.44 4.38 5.38
C PHE A 79 6.80 3.84 4.99
N ILE A 80 7.08 3.87 3.70
CA ILE A 80 8.40 3.57 3.16
C ILE A 80 9.19 4.85 3.25
N THR A 81 10.26 4.84 4.06
CA THR A 81 11.14 5.98 4.23
C THR A 81 12.54 5.57 3.78
N GLY A 82 13.12 6.36 2.92
CA GLY A 82 14.41 5.95 2.41
C GLY A 82 15.39 7.05 2.25
#